data_594d23886503d3c06a8f5225ea81536d
#
_entry.id   594d23886503d3c06a8f5225ea81536d
#
_cell.length_a   1.000
_cell.length_b   1.000
_cell.length_c   1.000
_cell.angle_alpha   90.00
_cell.angle_beta   90.00
_cell.angle_gamma   90.00
#
_symmetry.space_group_name_H-M   'P 1'
#
loop_
_entity.id
_entity.type
_entity.pdbx_description
1 polymer ?
#
loop_
_entity_poly.entity_id
_entity_poly.type
_entity_poly.pdbx_seq_one_letter_code
_entity_poly.pdbx_strand_id
1 'polypeptide(L)'
;MNQTELLEEILLLARQAGSAIMGIYEKDFNVEYKADESPVTDADLAAHKVIVNGLQHLTPDVPILSEESADISWDIRQTWQRYWLVDPIDGTKEFIKKNGEFTVNIALIEKGKPVLAVVDAPALGVSYIAAEAIGAFKDKGDERIELKVTRKPNKGLIRVVGSRSHPSPDLAEFVKQFEDVEMVSKGSSLKLCLVAEGSADIYPRLGPTCEWDTGAGHAIAEIAGATVSKLDGSPLLYNIKEEYLNPYFVVSALQD
;
A
#
# COMPACT_ATOMS: atom_id res chain seq x y z
N MET A 1 9.82 22.19 -5.18
CA MET A 1 10.27 21.06 -4.33
C MET A 1 10.75 19.94 -5.25
N ASN A 2 11.94 19.40 -5.06
CA ASN A 2 12.42 18.24 -5.81
C ASN A 2 11.84 16.94 -5.21
N GLN A 3 12.03 15.78 -5.91
CA GLN A 3 11.43 14.51 -5.45
C GLN A 3 11.98 14.03 -4.09
N THR A 4 13.24 14.33 -3.78
CA THR A 4 13.85 13.95 -2.49
C THR A 4 13.21 14.74 -1.34
N GLU A 5 13.10 16.05 -1.49
CA GLU A 5 12.44 16.92 -0.50
C GLU A 5 10.98 16.50 -0.33
N LEU A 6 10.26 16.27 -1.43
CA LEU A 6 8.87 15.85 -1.37
C LEU A 6 8.70 14.52 -0.64
N LEU A 7 9.55 13.52 -0.91
CA LEU A 7 9.49 12.21 -0.26
C LEU A 7 9.69 12.31 1.26
N GLU A 8 10.64 13.13 1.73
CA GLU A 8 10.87 13.31 3.16
C GLU A 8 9.70 14.04 3.84
N GLU A 9 9.09 15.02 3.19
CA GLU A 9 7.90 15.70 3.70
C GLU A 9 6.69 14.76 3.78
N ILE A 10 6.50 13.90 2.77
CA ILE A 10 5.42 12.89 2.79
C ILE A 10 5.67 11.82 3.86
N LEU A 11 6.92 11.41 4.07
CA LEU A 11 7.28 10.50 5.16
C LEU A 11 6.95 11.14 6.53
N LEU A 12 7.32 12.40 6.73
CA LEU A 12 6.99 13.11 7.96
C LEU A 12 5.47 13.20 8.16
N LEU A 13 4.74 13.50 7.10
CA LEU A 13 3.28 13.57 7.11
C LEU A 13 2.63 12.22 7.46
N ALA A 14 3.11 11.12 6.86
CA ALA A 14 2.64 9.78 7.17
C ALA A 14 2.90 9.41 8.65
N ARG A 15 4.06 9.74 9.18
CA ARG A 15 4.39 9.55 10.61
C ARG A 15 3.54 10.40 11.54
N GLN A 16 3.18 11.63 11.15
CA GLN A 16 2.24 12.46 11.90
C GLN A 16 0.84 11.83 11.94
N ALA A 17 0.37 11.32 10.80
CA ALA A 17 -0.88 10.58 10.74
C ALA A 17 -0.80 9.29 11.59
N GLY A 18 0.29 8.54 11.50
CA GLY A 18 0.57 7.38 12.34
C GLY A 18 0.53 7.70 13.84
N SER A 19 1.09 8.84 14.24
CA SER A 19 1.04 9.30 15.64
C SER A 19 -0.39 9.62 16.10
N ALA A 20 -1.22 10.22 15.23
CA ALA A 20 -2.63 10.46 15.52
C ALA A 20 -3.41 9.15 15.68
N ILE A 21 -3.14 8.17 14.82
CA ILE A 21 -3.70 6.82 14.89
C ILE A 21 -3.31 6.16 16.22
N MET A 22 -2.03 6.15 16.57
CA MET A 22 -1.53 5.50 17.80
C MET A 22 -2.13 6.14 19.07
N GLY A 23 -2.39 7.45 19.07
CA GLY A 23 -3.06 8.11 20.18
C GLY A 23 -4.50 7.62 20.43
N ILE A 24 -5.14 7.03 19.43
CA ILE A 24 -6.47 6.39 19.53
C ILE A 24 -6.30 4.88 19.77
N TYR A 25 -5.37 4.23 19.07
CA TYR A 25 -5.10 2.80 19.17
C TYR A 25 -4.84 2.30 20.59
N GLU A 26 -4.18 3.11 21.41
CA GLU A 26 -3.85 2.78 22.80
C GLU A 26 -5.05 2.89 23.77
N LYS A 27 -6.16 3.49 23.33
CA LYS A 27 -7.36 3.74 24.11
C LYS A 27 -8.53 2.83 23.67
N ASP A 28 -9.67 2.97 24.31
CA ASP A 28 -10.94 2.49 23.78
C ASP A 28 -11.40 3.46 22.68
N PHE A 29 -11.84 2.93 21.55
CA PHE A 29 -12.30 3.69 20.39
C PHE A 29 -13.65 3.17 19.88
N ASN A 30 -14.38 4.04 19.20
CA ASN A 30 -15.62 3.68 18.53
C ASN A 30 -15.32 3.03 17.17
N VAL A 31 -16.14 2.06 16.82
CA VAL A 31 -16.16 1.43 15.49
C VAL A 31 -17.51 1.71 14.86
N GLU A 32 -17.51 2.35 13.72
CA GLU A 32 -18.69 2.53 12.88
C GLU A 32 -18.54 1.66 11.62
N TYR A 33 -19.64 1.45 10.90
CA TYR A 33 -19.62 0.67 9.67
C TYR A 33 -20.13 1.54 8.52
N LYS A 34 -19.38 1.55 7.41
CA LYS A 34 -19.76 2.20 6.17
C LYS A 34 -20.93 1.45 5.50
N ALA A 35 -21.51 2.01 4.44
CA ALA A 35 -22.64 1.41 3.74
C ALA A 35 -22.32 0.03 3.11
N ASP A 36 -21.05 -0.25 2.85
CA ASP A 36 -20.52 -1.54 2.35
C ASP A 36 -20.11 -2.51 3.47
N GLU A 37 -20.52 -2.22 4.73
CA GLU A 37 -20.18 -2.99 5.93
C GLU A 37 -18.67 -2.99 6.28
N SER A 38 -17.84 -2.18 5.64
CA SER A 38 -16.46 -1.99 6.08
C SER A 38 -16.40 -1.15 7.36
N PRO A 39 -15.52 -1.51 8.32
CA PRO A 39 -15.39 -0.72 9.55
C PRO A 39 -14.61 0.57 9.27
N VAL A 40 -15.00 1.64 9.95
CA VAL A 40 -14.28 2.91 10.06
C VAL A 40 -14.19 3.30 11.52
N THR A 41 -13.09 3.90 11.92
CA THR A 41 -12.86 4.34 13.29
C THR A 41 -12.53 5.83 13.35
N ASP A 42 -12.57 6.40 14.56
CA ASP A 42 -12.11 7.77 14.78
C ASP A 42 -10.65 7.97 14.32
N ALA A 43 -9.86 6.89 14.28
CA ALA A 43 -8.47 6.92 13.84
C ALA A 43 -8.34 7.14 12.32
N ASP A 44 -9.21 6.52 11.52
CA ASP A 44 -9.27 6.72 10.05
C ASP A 44 -9.51 8.19 9.72
N LEU A 45 -10.50 8.79 10.38
CA LEU A 45 -10.86 10.20 10.18
C LEU A 45 -9.79 11.17 10.71
N ALA A 46 -9.12 10.84 11.81
CA ALA A 46 -8.03 11.66 12.35
C ALA A 46 -6.82 11.64 11.41
N ALA A 47 -6.42 10.46 10.93
CA ALA A 47 -5.34 10.29 9.96
C ALA A 47 -5.67 10.99 8.64
N HIS A 48 -6.88 10.80 8.12
CA HIS A 48 -7.35 11.47 6.90
C HIS A 48 -7.18 12.99 6.97
N LYS A 49 -7.62 13.61 8.07
CA LYS A 49 -7.50 15.07 8.25
C LYS A 49 -6.04 15.53 8.23
N VAL A 50 -5.15 14.82 8.92
CA VAL A 50 -3.72 15.13 8.95
C VAL A 50 -3.15 15.06 7.53
N ILE A 51 -3.39 13.96 6.82
CA ILE A 51 -2.84 13.72 5.48
C ILE A 51 -3.36 14.74 4.47
N VAL A 52 -4.68 14.92 4.39
CA VAL A 52 -5.28 15.82 3.39
C VAL A 52 -4.83 17.27 3.61
N ASN A 53 -4.84 17.76 4.86
CA ASN A 53 -4.39 19.11 5.16
C ASN A 53 -2.89 19.30 4.81
N GLY A 54 -2.04 18.31 5.12
CA GLY A 54 -0.62 18.37 4.79
C GLY A 54 -0.38 18.36 3.28
N LEU A 55 -1.04 17.47 2.54
CA LEU A 55 -0.92 17.39 1.07
C LEU A 55 -1.41 18.67 0.38
N GLN A 56 -2.53 19.25 0.83
CA GLN A 56 -3.03 20.53 0.32
C GLN A 56 -2.06 21.68 0.58
N HIS A 57 -1.33 21.65 1.70
CA HIS A 57 -0.31 22.66 1.99
C HIS A 57 0.95 22.47 1.13
N LEU A 58 1.42 21.24 0.98
CA LEU A 58 2.65 20.91 0.25
C LEU A 58 2.48 21.05 -1.28
N THR A 59 1.33 20.66 -1.80
CA THR A 59 1.04 20.57 -3.24
C THR A 59 -0.40 20.98 -3.54
N PRO A 60 -0.76 22.28 -3.38
CA PRO A 60 -2.15 22.76 -3.44
C PRO A 60 -2.85 22.49 -4.80
N ASP A 61 -2.08 22.36 -5.87
CA ASP A 61 -2.60 22.14 -7.23
C ASP A 61 -2.75 20.66 -7.59
N VAL A 62 -2.38 19.72 -6.69
CA VAL A 62 -2.46 18.29 -6.94
C VAL A 62 -3.73 17.73 -6.28
N PRO A 63 -4.68 17.17 -7.05
CA PRO A 63 -5.89 16.55 -6.49
C PRO A 63 -5.55 15.40 -5.52
N ILE A 64 -6.47 15.14 -4.59
CA ILE A 64 -6.33 14.06 -3.61
C ILE A 64 -7.54 13.13 -3.74
N LEU A 65 -7.28 11.83 -3.93
CA LEU A 65 -8.25 10.75 -3.80
C LEU A 65 -7.91 9.98 -2.53
N SER A 66 -8.75 10.09 -1.53
CA SER A 66 -8.62 9.35 -0.26
C SER A 66 -9.81 8.43 -0.06
N GLU A 67 -9.61 7.24 0.50
CA GLU A 67 -10.68 6.31 0.86
C GLU A 67 -11.82 7.00 1.63
N GLU A 68 -11.48 7.87 2.58
CA GLU A 68 -12.45 8.56 3.45
C GLU A 68 -13.14 9.78 2.78
N SER A 69 -12.81 10.07 1.53
CA SER A 69 -13.44 11.11 0.71
C SER A 69 -13.48 10.73 -0.78
N ALA A 70 -13.82 9.48 -1.06
CA ALA A 70 -13.83 8.93 -2.42
C ALA A 70 -15.06 9.32 -3.26
N ASP A 71 -15.97 10.15 -2.76
CA ASP A 71 -17.14 10.65 -3.49
C ASP A 71 -16.74 11.73 -4.52
N ILE A 72 -15.90 11.34 -5.48
CA ILE A 72 -15.46 12.19 -6.60
C ILE A 72 -15.90 11.53 -7.88
N SER A 73 -16.72 12.24 -8.66
CA SER A 73 -17.27 11.70 -9.90
C SER A 73 -16.18 11.30 -10.90
N TRP A 74 -16.45 10.25 -11.66
CA TRP A 74 -15.55 9.77 -12.71
C TRP A 74 -15.22 10.85 -13.73
N ASP A 75 -16.21 11.64 -14.14
CA ASP A 75 -16.02 12.74 -15.09
C ASP A 75 -14.96 13.75 -14.67
N ILE A 76 -14.77 13.94 -13.36
CA ILE A 76 -13.72 14.80 -12.82
C ILE A 76 -12.39 14.05 -12.78
N ARG A 77 -12.32 12.91 -12.09
CA ARG A 77 -11.05 12.25 -11.80
C ARG A 77 -10.40 11.58 -13.01
N GLN A 78 -11.16 11.16 -14.04
CA GLN A 78 -10.58 10.63 -15.28
C GLN A 78 -9.68 11.64 -16.02
N THR A 79 -9.82 12.94 -15.72
CA THR A 79 -9.00 14.00 -16.32
C THR A 79 -7.65 14.17 -15.62
N TRP A 80 -7.47 13.57 -14.45
CA TRP A 80 -6.28 13.77 -13.65
C TRP A 80 -5.08 13.03 -14.24
N GLN A 81 -4.04 13.78 -14.54
CA GLN A 81 -2.76 13.23 -14.98
C GLN A 81 -1.81 13.00 -13.81
N ARG A 82 -2.08 13.67 -12.68
CA ARG A 82 -1.31 13.60 -11.45
C ARG A 82 -2.23 13.82 -10.27
N TYR A 83 -2.16 12.94 -9.25
CA TYR A 83 -2.98 13.05 -8.04
C TYR A 83 -2.38 12.24 -6.91
N TRP A 84 -2.75 12.58 -5.68
CA TRP A 84 -2.46 11.78 -4.50
C TRP A 84 -3.51 10.70 -4.31
N LEU A 85 -3.06 9.48 -4.07
CA LEU A 85 -3.89 8.33 -3.72
C LEU A 85 -3.57 7.94 -2.29
N VAL A 86 -4.59 7.95 -1.40
CA VAL A 86 -4.42 7.87 0.04
C VAL A 86 -5.35 6.84 0.64
N ASP A 87 -4.80 5.97 1.46
CA ASP A 87 -5.52 5.18 2.44
C ASP A 87 -5.02 5.57 3.83
N PRO A 88 -5.85 6.24 4.64
CA PRO A 88 -5.45 6.69 5.98
C PRO A 88 -5.14 5.54 6.93
N ILE A 89 -5.88 4.42 6.85
CA ILE A 89 -5.61 3.17 7.59
C ILE A 89 -6.00 1.96 6.75
N ASP A 90 -5.08 1.41 5.98
CA ASP A 90 -5.26 0.07 5.43
C ASP A 90 -5.12 -0.96 6.55
N GLY A 91 -6.10 -1.86 6.64
CA GLY A 91 -6.13 -2.88 7.67
C GLY A 91 -6.91 -2.44 8.93
N THR A 92 -8.04 -1.77 8.78
CA THR A 92 -8.92 -1.39 9.92
C THR A 92 -9.33 -2.61 10.76
N LYS A 93 -9.48 -3.79 10.15
CA LYS A 93 -9.71 -5.03 10.89
C LYS A 93 -8.53 -5.45 11.76
N GLU A 94 -7.31 -5.25 11.29
CA GLU A 94 -6.07 -5.47 12.02
C GLU A 94 -5.89 -4.46 13.15
N PHE A 95 -6.29 -3.21 12.91
CA PHE A 95 -6.35 -2.15 13.91
C PHE A 95 -7.32 -2.52 15.04
N ILE A 96 -8.56 -2.91 14.71
CA ILE A 96 -9.58 -3.31 15.69
C ILE A 96 -9.13 -4.52 16.51
N LYS A 97 -8.46 -5.50 15.88
CA LYS A 97 -7.91 -6.70 16.56
C LYS A 97 -6.65 -6.42 17.36
N LYS A 98 -6.12 -5.21 17.32
CA LYS A 98 -4.90 -4.78 18.01
C LYS A 98 -3.67 -5.66 17.70
N ASN A 99 -3.53 -6.14 16.46
CA ASN A 99 -2.37 -6.95 16.04
C ASN A 99 -1.20 -6.13 15.45
N GLY A 100 -1.39 -4.83 15.26
CA GLY A 100 -0.37 -3.89 14.80
C GLY A 100 -0.07 -3.92 13.29
N GLU A 101 -0.76 -4.74 12.50
CA GLU A 101 -0.49 -4.90 11.07
C GLU A 101 -1.39 -4.00 10.19
N PHE A 102 -1.47 -2.74 10.53
CA PHE A 102 -2.16 -1.69 9.77
C PHE A 102 -1.16 -0.64 9.29
N THR A 103 -1.50 0.07 8.22
CA THR A 103 -0.59 1.02 7.59
C THR A 103 -1.29 2.30 7.14
N VAL A 104 -0.53 3.40 7.11
CA VAL A 104 -0.86 4.64 6.39
C VAL A 104 -0.25 4.52 5.00
N ASN A 105 -1.05 4.67 3.96
CA ASN A 105 -0.61 4.57 2.57
C ASN A 105 -0.79 5.92 1.86
N ILE A 106 0.29 6.48 1.32
CA ILE A 106 0.27 7.71 0.54
C ILE A 106 1.08 7.46 -0.75
N ALA A 107 0.45 7.63 -1.91
CA ALA A 107 1.12 7.48 -3.20
C ALA A 107 0.85 8.69 -4.11
N LEU A 108 1.85 9.12 -4.84
CA LEU A 108 1.70 10.05 -5.95
C LEU A 108 1.56 9.23 -7.24
N ILE A 109 0.44 9.42 -7.91
CA ILE A 109 0.16 8.76 -9.20
C ILE A 109 0.38 9.76 -10.32
N GLU A 110 1.15 9.37 -11.32
CA GLU A 110 1.34 10.13 -12.56
C GLU A 110 1.02 9.26 -13.77
N LYS A 111 0.07 9.71 -14.60
CA LYS A 111 -0.37 8.99 -15.82
C LYS A 111 -0.71 7.53 -15.56
N GLY A 112 -1.40 7.28 -14.44
CA GLY A 112 -1.83 5.94 -14.01
C GLY A 112 -0.75 5.09 -13.37
N LYS A 113 0.46 5.61 -13.10
CA LYS A 113 1.56 4.88 -12.44
C LYS A 113 1.92 5.51 -11.10
N PRO A 114 2.19 4.74 -10.06
CA PRO A 114 2.67 5.27 -8.81
C PRO A 114 4.17 5.54 -8.90
N VAL A 115 4.57 6.82 -8.68
CA VAL A 115 5.96 7.30 -8.90
C VAL A 115 6.67 7.71 -7.61
N LEU A 116 5.94 7.94 -6.52
CA LEU A 116 6.44 8.23 -5.19
C LEU A 116 5.47 7.68 -4.17
N ALA A 117 5.97 7.10 -3.08
CA ALA A 117 5.09 6.52 -2.08
C ALA A 117 5.72 6.40 -0.70
N VAL A 118 4.84 6.37 0.29
CA VAL A 118 5.11 6.01 1.68
C VAL A 118 4.08 4.99 2.14
N VAL A 119 4.54 3.92 2.77
CA VAL A 119 3.77 2.99 3.59
C VAL A 119 4.34 3.06 4.99
N ASP A 120 3.61 3.65 5.93
CA ASP A 120 4.01 3.74 7.34
C ASP A 120 3.23 2.74 8.17
N ALA A 121 3.92 1.91 8.95
CA ALA A 121 3.34 0.95 9.89
C ALA A 121 3.63 1.41 11.33
N PRO A 122 2.82 2.34 11.88
CA PRO A 122 3.16 3.06 13.10
C PRO A 122 3.28 2.16 14.33
N ALA A 123 2.45 1.12 14.43
CA ALA A 123 2.53 0.15 15.53
C ALA A 123 3.76 -0.76 15.47
N LEU A 124 4.39 -0.89 14.30
CA LEU A 124 5.62 -1.67 14.10
C LEU A 124 6.88 -0.81 14.11
N GLY A 125 6.75 0.53 14.11
CA GLY A 125 7.85 1.47 14.04
C GLY A 125 8.66 1.35 12.75
N VAL A 126 8.00 1.07 11.62
CA VAL A 126 8.63 0.86 10.32
C VAL A 126 7.93 1.68 9.25
N SER A 127 8.68 2.38 8.42
CA SER A 127 8.17 3.05 7.22
C SER A 127 8.88 2.51 5.98
N TYR A 128 8.15 2.33 4.89
CA TYR A 128 8.70 2.02 3.56
C TYR A 128 8.46 3.23 2.67
N ILE A 129 9.50 3.65 1.97
CA ILE A 129 9.46 4.85 1.13
C ILE A 129 10.07 4.57 -0.23
N ALA A 130 9.55 5.18 -1.27
CA ALA A 130 10.13 5.07 -2.60
C ALA A 130 9.84 6.30 -3.47
N ALA A 131 10.77 6.64 -4.34
CA ALA A 131 10.54 7.54 -5.46
C ALA A 131 11.43 7.12 -6.65
N GLU A 132 10.93 7.26 -7.88
CA GLU A 132 11.64 6.80 -9.09
C GLU A 132 13.06 7.34 -9.21
N ALA A 133 13.29 8.62 -8.85
CA ALA A 133 14.60 9.25 -8.95
C ALA A 133 15.58 8.88 -7.81
N ILE A 134 15.09 8.21 -6.75
CA ILE A 134 15.85 8.03 -5.51
C ILE A 134 16.08 6.56 -5.19
N GLY A 135 15.12 5.68 -5.52
CA GLY A 135 15.08 4.28 -5.10
C GLY A 135 14.05 4.01 -4.02
N ALA A 136 14.08 2.82 -3.45
CA ALA A 136 13.19 2.37 -2.39
C ALA A 136 13.98 2.09 -1.12
N PHE A 137 13.40 2.42 0.04
CA PHE A 137 14.05 2.26 1.33
C PHE A 137 13.06 1.81 2.41
N LYS A 138 13.62 1.17 3.44
CA LYS A 138 12.93 0.83 4.69
C LYS A 138 13.60 1.60 5.82
N ASP A 139 12.81 2.39 6.53
CA ASP A 139 13.23 3.08 7.75
C ASP A 139 12.75 2.31 8.97
N LYS A 140 13.64 2.08 9.92
CA LYS A 140 13.32 1.47 11.22
C LYS A 140 14.18 2.11 12.32
N GLY A 141 13.53 2.89 13.21
CA GLY A 141 14.26 3.74 14.13
C GLY A 141 15.11 4.78 13.39
N ASP A 142 16.40 4.82 13.66
CA ASP A 142 17.37 5.71 13.00
C ASP A 142 18.04 5.08 11.79
N GLU A 143 17.68 3.83 11.44
CA GLU A 143 18.28 3.10 10.34
C GLU A 143 17.45 3.23 9.07
N ARG A 144 18.11 3.59 7.95
CA ARG A 144 17.55 3.55 6.60
C ARG A 144 18.27 2.51 5.76
N ILE A 145 17.53 1.52 5.27
CA ILE A 145 18.04 0.40 4.48
C ILE A 145 17.50 0.51 3.06
N GLU A 146 18.40 0.53 2.07
CA GLU A 146 18.00 0.45 0.65
C GLU A 146 17.35 -0.89 0.35
N LEU A 147 16.19 -0.86 -0.31
CA LEU A 147 15.49 -2.04 -0.79
C LEU A 147 15.90 -2.32 -2.23
N LYS A 148 16.36 -3.54 -2.44
CA LYS A 148 16.78 -4.00 -3.77
C LYS A 148 16.41 -5.45 -3.96
N VAL A 149 15.37 -5.69 -4.75
CA VAL A 149 14.90 -7.03 -5.04
C VAL A 149 15.97 -7.79 -5.84
N THR A 150 16.41 -8.90 -5.30
CA THR A 150 17.20 -9.87 -6.06
C THR A 150 16.25 -10.87 -6.67
N ARG A 151 16.07 -10.80 -7.99
CA ARG A 151 15.21 -11.75 -8.70
C ARG A 151 15.81 -13.14 -8.65
N LYS A 152 14.99 -14.13 -8.37
CA LYS A 152 15.39 -15.54 -8.30
C LYS A 152 14.62 -16.39 -9.31
N PRO A 153 15.19 -17.53 -9.76
CA PRO A 153 14.47 -18.48 -10.59
C PRO A 153 13.20 -18.98 -9.89
N ASN A 154 12.16 -19.26 -10.66
CA ASN A 154 10.94 -19.90 -10.18
C ASN A 154 11.17 -21.40 -9.89
N LYS A 155 12.08 -21.71 -8.96
CA LYS A 155 12.49 -23.06 -8.55
C LYS A 155 12.82 -23.12 -7.07
N GLY A 156 12.67 -24.33 -6.49
CA GLY A 156 12.91 -24.58 -5.06
C GLY A 156 11.85 -23.94 -4.17
N LEU A 157 12.20 -23.62 -2.95
CA LEU A 157 11.28 -23.02 -1.99
C LEU A 157 10.87 -21.61 -2.41
N ILE A 158 9.58 -21.41 -2.62
CA ILE A 158 8.95 -20.12 -2.94
C ILE A 158 8.16 -19.62 -1.75
N ARG A 159 8.50 -18.44 -1.23
CA ARG A 159 7.79 -17.77 -0.15
C ARG A 159 6.63 -16.97 -0.73
N VAL A 160 5.41 -17.45 -0.50
CA VAL A 160 4.17 -16.86 -1.03
C VAL A 160 3.46 -16.08 0.05
N VAL A 161 3.19 -14.80 -0.20
CA VAL A 161 2.41 -13.98 0.74
C VAL A 161 0.93 -14.25 0.59
N GLY A 162 0.28 -14.56 1.70
CA GLY A 162 -1.17 -14.70 1.82
C GLY A 162 -1.77 -13.71 2.81
N SER A 163 -3.06 -13.46 2.69
CA SER A 163 -3.80 -12.68 3.68
C SER A 163 -3.93 -13.46 4.98
N ARG A 164 -3.64 -12.82 6.11
CA ARG A 164 -3.87 -13.41 7.44
C ARG A 164 -5.35 -13.62 7.72
N SER A 165 -6.16 -12.67 7.33
CA SER A 165 -7.58 -12.59 7.72
C SER A 165 -8.54 -13.15 6.65
N HIS A 166 -8.06 -13.39 5.42
CA HIS A 166 -8.90 -13.81 4.30
C HIS A 166 -8.22 -14.93 3.51
N PRO A 167 -8.29 -16.19 3.97
CA PRO A 167 -7.85 -17.33 3.16
C PRO A 167 -8.71 -17.42 1.89
N SER A 168 -8.07 -17.66 0.74
CA SER A 168 -8.72 -17.70 -0.57
C SER A 168 -8.51 -19.08 -1.21
N PRO A 169 -9.59 -19.74 -1.71
CA PRO A 169 -9.45 -20.94 -2.51
C PRO A 169 -8.58 -20.71 -3.76
N ASP A 170 -8.67 -19.53 -4.37
CA ASP A 170 -7.88 -19.17 -5.55
C ASP A 170 -6.39 -19.12 -5.23
N LEU A 171 -6.01 -18.67 -4.01
CA LEU A 171 -4.62 -18.73 -3.56
C LEU A 171 -4.14 -20.18 -3.42
N ALA A 172 -4.98 -21.05 -2.88
CA ALA A 172 -4.65 -22.48 -2.75
C ALA A 172 -4.46 -23.15 -4.11
N GLU A 173 -5.20 -22.73 -5.14
CA GLU A 173 -5.00 -23.18 -6.52
C GLU A 173 -3.72 -22.59 -7.14
N PHE A 174 -3.52 -21.26 -6.95
CA PHE A 174 -2.36 -20.55 -7.49
C PHE A 174 -1.03 -21.17 -7.04
N VAL A 175 -0.91 -21.57 -5.77
CA VAL A 175 0.35 -22.11 -5.24
C VAL A 175 0.72 -23.49 -5.75
N LYS A 176 -0.22 -24.24 -6.35
CA LYS A 176 0.06 -25.59 -6.93
C LYS A 176 1.04 -25.57 -8.09
N GLN A 177 1.29 -24.43 -8.70
CA GLN A 177 2.28 -24.28 -9.76
C GLN A 177 3.74 -24.38 -9.28
N PHE A 178 3.96 -24.26 -7.96
CA PHE A 178 5.28 -24.30 -7.35
C PHE A 178 5.54 -25.67 -6.73
N GLU A 179 6.80 -26.15 -6.80
CA GLU A 179 7.20 -27.44 -6.25
C GLU A 179 7.25 -27.43 -4.71
N ASP A 180 7.71 -26.34 -4.12
CA ASP A 180 7.86 -26.17 -2.68
C ASP A 180 7.45 -24.75 -2.26
N VAL A 181 6.58 -24.63 -1.28
CA VAL A 181 5.94 -23.36 -0.89
C VAL A 181 6.01 -23.14 0.61
N GLU A 182 6.51 -21.99 1.00
CA GLU A 182 6.35 -21.45 2.35
C GLU A 182 5.32 -20.32 2.33
N MET A 183 4.26 -20.47 3.13
CA MET A 183 3.23 -19.44 3.27
C MET A 183 3.64 -18.39 4.29
N VAL A 184 3.74 -17.13 3.86
CA VAL A 184 4.01 -15.97 4.71
C VAL A 184 2.71 -15.20 4.89
N SER A 185 2.25 -15.05 6.14
CA SER A 185 1.00 -14.32 6.45
C SER A 185 1.28 -12.92 6.97
N LYS A 186 0.64 -11.92 6.36
CA LYS A 186 0.74 -10.51 6.77
C LYS A 186 -0.58 -9.79 6.52
N GLY A 187 -0.87 -8.74 7.33
CA GLY A 187 -1.98 -7.82 7.12
C GLY A 187 -1.61 -6.67 6.19
N SER A 188 -2.62 -5.92 5.72
CA SER A 188 -2.47 -4.62 5.07
C SER A 188 -1.57 -4.62 3.82
N SER A 189 -1.17 -3.45 3.36
CA SER A 189 -0.21 -3.20 2.26
C SER A 189 1.22 -3.69 2.58
N LEU A 190 1.50 -4.06 3.83
CA LEU A 190 2.76 -4.73 4.20
C LEU A 190 3.07 -5.96 3.35
N LYS A 191 2.06 -6.61 2.77
CA LYS A 191 2.22 -7.74 1.86
C LYS A 191 3.06 -7.42 0.62
N LEU A 192 2.87 -6.21 0.05
CA LEU A 192 3.69 -5.72 -1.07
C LEU A 192 5.12 -5.39 -0.59
N CYS A 193 5.23 -4.79 0.59
CA CYS A 193 6.51 -4.43 1.19
C CYS A 193 7.38 -5.66 1.51
N LEU A 194 6.79 -6.81 1.87
CA LEU A 194 7.53 -8.05 2.10
C LEU A 194 8.24 -8.55 0.83
N VAL A 195 7.63 -8.36 -0.35
CA VAL A 195 8.29 -8.70 -1.63
C VAL A 195 9.40 -7.69 -1.92
N ALA A 196 9.15 -6.39 -1.69
CA ALA A 196 10.13 -5.34 -1.89
C ALA A 196 11.40 -5.51 -1.03
N GLU A 197 11.26 -5.97 0.21
CA GLU A 197 12.40 -6.20 1.12
C GLU A 197 13.04 -7.59 1.00
N GLY A 198 12.50 -8.46 0.14
CA GLY A 198 13.01 -9.82 -0.04
C GLY A 198 12.65 -10.80 1.08
N SER A 199 11.71 -10.46 1.97
CA SER A 199 11.16 -11.38 2.98
C SER A 199 10.16 -12.37 2.39
N ALA A 200 9.64 -12.09 1.19
CA ALA A 200 8.82 -13.00 0.39
C ALA A 200 9.21 -12.90 -1.08
N ASP A 201 8.77 -13.86 -1.88
CA ASP A 201 9.15 -13.97 -3.28
C ASP A 201 8.00 -13.59 -4.22
N ILE A 202 6.76 -13.80 -3.77
CA ILE A 202 5.59 -13.52 -4.59
C ILE A 202 4.36 -13.22 -3.72
N TYR A 203 3.56 -12.25 -4.14
CA TYR A 203 2.27 -11.91 -3.56
C TYR A 203 1.18 -11.89 -4.64
N PRO A 204 0.40 -12.97 -4.80
CA PRO A 204 -0.79 -12.97 -5.64
C PRO A 204 -1.97 -12.33 -4.88
N ARG A 205 -2.59 -11.32 -5.48
CA ARG A 205 -3.82 -10.71 -4.98
C ARG A 205 -5.01 -11.19 -5.82
N LEU A 206 -5.66 -12.26 -5.32
CA LEU A 206 -6.78 -12.95 -5.96
C LEU A 206 -8.10 -12.71 -5.21
N GLY A 207 -8.31 -11.50 -4.75
CA GLY A 207 -9.50 -11.08 -4.03
C GLY A 207 -9.68 -9.56 -4.11
N PRO A 208 -10.85 -9.04 -3.75
CA PRO A 208 -11.15 -7.61 -3.83
C PRO A 208 -10.13 -6.77 -3.07
N THR A 209 -9.71 -5.66 -3.68
CA THR A 209 -8.89 -4.62 -3.07
C THR A 209 -9.04 -3.33 -3.88
N CYS A 210 -9.04 -2.19 -3.22
CA CYS A 210 -9.17 -0.91 -3.88
C CYS A 210 -7.80 -0.35 -4.30
N GLU A 211 -7.84 0.67 -5.17
CA GLU A 211 -6.63 1.32 -5.67
C GLU A 211 -5.78 1.91 -4.53
N TRP A 212 -6.40 2.53 -3.52
CA TRP A 212 -5.72 3.13 -2.38
C TRP A 212 -5.02 2.14 -1.46
N ASP A 213 -5.50 0.87 -1.36
CA ASP A 213 -4.82 -0.19 -0.59
C ASP A 213 -3.47 -0.57 -1.22
N THR A 214 -3.28 -0.32 -2.51
CA THR A 214 -2.19 -0.91 -3.29
C THR A 214 -1.20 0.10 -3.86
N GLY A 215 -1.64 1.33 -4.19
CA GLY A 215 -0.80 2.28 -4.92
C GLY A 215 0.55 2.56 -4.27
N ALA A 216 0.59 2.70 -2.94
CA ALA A 216 1.84 2.96 -2.23
C ALA A 216 2.76 1.73 -2.20
N GLY A 217 2.21 0.57 -1.83
CA GLY A 217 2.98 -0.68 -1.83
C GLY A 217 3.48 -1.08 -3.23
N HIS A 218 2.70 -0.80 -4.28
CA HIS A 218 3.09 -1.01 -5.68
C HIS A 218 4.33 -0.19 -6.04
N ALA A 219 4.32 1.14 -5.78
CA ALA A 219 5.49 1.98 -6.04
C ALA A 219 6.73 1.43 -5.34
N ILE A 220 6.62 1.08 -4.06
CA ILE A 220 7.73 0.55 -3.28
C ILE A 220 8.26 -0.74 -3.88
N ALA A 221 7.38 -1.68 -4.24
CA ALA A 221 7.77 -2.96 -4.82
C ALA A 221 8.42 -2.80 -6.20
N GLU A 222 7.84 -1.99 -7.09
CA GLU A 222 8.34 -1.81 -8.45
C GLU A 222 9.68 -1.05 -8.46
N ILE A 223 9.80 0.03 -7.67
CA ILE A 223 11.05 0.80 -7.55
C ILE A 223 12.16 -0.01 -6.87
N ALA A 224 11.81 -0.92 -5.95
CA ALA A 224 12.77 -1.88 -5.40
C ALA A 224 13.23 -2.94 -6.40
N GLY A 225 12.55 -3.11 -7.55
CA GLY A 225 12.91 -4.03 -8.64
C GLY A 225 12.04 -5.28 -8.77
N ALA A 226 10.93 -5.39 -8.02
CA ALA A 226 9.91 -6.40 -8.27
C ALA A 226 9.08 -6.05 -9.52
N THR A 227 8.26 -7.00 -10.00
CA THR A 227 7.23 -6.72 -10.99
C THR A 227 5.87 -6.65 -10.32
N VAL A 228 5.01 -5.74 -10.81
CA VAL A 228 3.60 -5.67 -10.42
C VAL A 228 2.76 -5.70 -11.69
N SER A 229 2.04 -6.79 -11.90
CA SER A 229 1.29 -7.02 -13.14
C SER A 229 -0.06 -7.69 -12.87
N LYS A 230 -1.01 -7.48 -13.77
CA LYS A 230 -2.23 -8.26 -13.81
C LYS A 230 -1.93 -9.72 -14.16
N LEU A 231 -2.90 -10.62 -13.99
CA LEU A 231 -2.71 -12.05 -14.29
C LEU A 231 -2.39 -12.34 -15.75
N ASP A 232 -2.74 -11.44 -16.67
CA ASP A 232 -2.41 -11.51 -18.09
C ASP A 232 -1.02 -10.96 -18.44
N GLY A 233 -0.24 -10.55 -17.43
CA GLY A 233 1.09 -9.95 -17.58
C GLY A 233 1.09 -8.46 -17.94
N SER A 234 -0.07 -7.85 -18.17
CA SER A 234 -0.14 -6.41 -18.46
C SER A 234 0.03 -5.57 -17.19
N PRO A 235 0.52 -4.32 -17.30
CA PRO A 235 0.73 -3.45 -16.14
C PRO A 235 -0.54 -3.19 -15.34
N LEU A 236 -0.42 -3.14 -14.00
CA LEU A 236 -1.46 -2.62 -13.13
C LEU A 236 -1.40 -1.09 -13.17
N LEU A 237 -2.50 -0.46 -13.58
CA LEU A 237 -2.63 1.00 -13.70
C LEU A 237 -3.77 1.51 -12.84
N TYR A 238 -3.67 2.77 -12.41
CA TYR A 238 -4.57 3.45 -11.49
C TYR A 238 -5.40 4.52 -12.20
N ASN A 239 -6.63 4.73 -11.73
CA ASN A 239 -7.57 5.73 -12.24
C ASN A 239 -7.78 5.65 -13.76
N ILE A 240 -7.90 4.44 -14.30
CA ILE A 240 -8.16 4.17 -15.73
C ILE A 240 -9.59 3.69 -15.99
N LYS A 241 -10.41 3.59 -14.96
CA LYS A 241 -11.80 3.14 -14.97
C LYS A 241 -12.58 3.76 -13.81
N GLU A 242 -13.91 3.68 -13.87
CA GLU A 242 -14.79 4.30 -12.87
C GLU A 242 -14.72 3.61 -11.50
N GLU A 243 -14.65 2.28 -11.48
CA GLU A 243 -14.58 1.52 -10.23
C GLU A 243 -13.19 1.64 -9.58
N TYR A 244 -13.16 1.74 -8.26
CA TYR A 244 -11.93 1.77 -7.48
C TYR A 244 -11.29 0.39 -7.27
N LEU A 245 -12.05 -0.69 -7.50
CA LEU A 245 -11.54 -2.05 -7.34
C LEU A 245 -10.46 -2.39 -8.37
N ASN A 246 -9.34 -2.88 -7.90
CA ASN A 246 -8.29 -3.41 -8.76
C ASN A 246 -8.72 -4.71 -9.47
N PRO A 247 -8.22 -4.99 -10.67
CA PRO A 247 -8.19 -6.36 -11.18
C PRO A 247 -7.28 -7.23 -10.31
N TYR A 248 -7.37 -8.55 -10.43
CA TYR A 248 -6.40 -9.44 -9.80
C TYR A 248 -5.00 -9.19 -10.35
N PHE A 249 -4.01 -9.24 -9.47
CA PHE A 249 -2.62 -8.94 -9.81
C PHE A 249 -1.62 -9.78 -9.02
N VAL A 250 -0.38 -9.73 -9.44
CA VAL A 250 0.74 -10.41 -8.78
C VAL A 250 1.89 -9.41 -8.59
N VAL A 251 2.46 -9.39 -7.39
CA VAL A 251 3.76 -8.77 -7.11
C VAL A 251 4.80 -9.86 -7.05
N SER A 252 5.86 -9.80 -7.85
CA SER A 252 6.80 -10.90 -8.00
C SER A 252 8.26 -10.45 -8.01
N ALA A 253 9.08 -11.15 -7.23
CA ALA A 253 10.54 -11.15 -7.29
C ALA A 253 11.10 -12.34 -8.09
N LEU A 254 10.24 -13.15 -8.72
CA LEU A 254 10.65 -14.28 -9.53
C LEU A 254 11.05 -13.82 -10.94
N GLN A 255 11.94 -14.59 -11.57
CA GLN A 255 12.25 -14.46 -12.99
C GLN A 255 11.15 -15.14 -13.79
N ASP A 256 10.78 -14.56 -14.94
CA ASP A 256 9.88 -15.14 -15.92
C ASP A 256 10.49 -16.40 -16.56
#